data_9394ca9be7928791c03ff7840cdd4cb8
#
_entry.id   9394ca9be7928791c03ff7840cdd4cb8
#
_cell.length_a   1.000
_cell.length_b   1.000
_cell.length_c   1.000
_cell.angle_alpha   90.00
_cell.angle_beta   90.00
_cell.angle_gamma   90.00
#
_symmetry.space_group_name_H-M   'P 1'
#
loop_
_entity.id
_entity.type
_entity.pdbx_description
1 polymer ?
#
loop_
_entity_poly.entity_id
_entity_poly.type
_entity_poly.pdbx_seq_one_letter_code
_entity_poly.pdbx_strand_id
1 'polypeptide(L)'
;VRNPVLAIVFVAAVGYGFFNALGHGRSDKPMAIPAAAPGASQTAPRAMTENVVAYSTEDKAMQAAKNKGHSTLPRFHELMAAGTPGTYTVKFPLTQNGATEHIWMQLTGLGDGTFIGLLADEPVNGTKYKMGDRMTVAEADVEDWMVKNGGEVYGGYTVRQAFADMPKEQAAKYGITFKD
;
A
#
# COMPACT_ATOMS: atom_id res chain seq x y z
N VAL A 1 -5.41 28.68 -16.50
CA VAL A 1 -4.79 27.39 -16.77
C VAL A 1 -4.66 26.70 -15.40
N ARG A 2 -5.56 25.75 -15.10
CA ARG A 2 -5.52 24.95 -13.87
C ARG A 2 -4.49 23.84 -14.11
N ASN A 3 -3.41 23.85 -13.35
CA ASN A 3 -2.49 22.70 -13.32
C ASN A 3 -3.26 21.47 -12.82
N PRO A 4 -3.22 20.34 -13.54
CA PRO A 4 -3.77 19.10 -13.01
C PRO A 4 -2.96 18.74 -11.76
N VAL A 5 -3.64 18.59 -10.63
CA VAL A 5 -3.04 18.04 -9.42
C VAL A 5 -2.72 16.57 -9.71
N LEU A 6 -1.47 16.26 -9.88
CA LEU A 6 -0.99 14.89 -10.05
C LEU A 6 -1.10 14.20 -8.69
N ALA A 7 -2.16 13.45 -8.46
CA ALA A 7 -2.21 12.55 -7.31
C ALA A 7 -1.45 11.29 -7.68
N ILE A 8 -0.37 11.04 -6.98
CA ILE A 8 0.43 9.84 -7.13
C ILE A 8 -0.26 8.75 -6.31
N VAL A 9 -0.84 7.77 -6.99
CA VAL A 9 -1.40 6.58 -6.36
C VAL A 9 -0.27 5.56 -6.26
N PHE A 10 0.26 5.36 -5.06
CA PHE A 10 1.20 4.27 -4.83
C PHE A 10 0.42 2.97 -4.71
N VAL A 11 0.63 2.09 -5.65
CA VAL A 11 0.37 0.67 -5.44
C VAL A 11 1.71 0.12 -4.96
N ALA A 12 1.89 0.01 -3.63
CA ALA A 12 2.97 -0.83 -3.15
C ALA A 12 2.75 -2.20 -3.79
N ALA A 13 3.59 -2.53 -4.72
CA ALA A 13 3.58 -3.86 -5.28
C ALA A 13 3.75 -4.81 -4.11
N VAL A 14 2.92 -5.83 -4.07
CA VAL A 14 2.98 -6.94 -3.14
C VAL A 14 4.28 -7.71 -3.42
N GLY A 15 5.39 -7.03 -3.23
CA GLY A 15 6.73 -7.54 -3.43
C GLY A 15 7.42 -7.72 -2.09
N TYR A 16 8.27 -8.67 -2.04
CA TYR A 16 9.12 -9.28 -1.02
C TYR A 16 9.44 -8.50 0.29
N GLY A 17 9.31 -7.18 0.35
CA GLY A 17 9.60 -6.39 1.55
C GLY A 17 8.51 -6.39 2.62
N PHE A 18 7.28 -6.70 2.26
CA PHE A 18 6.13 -6.61 3.16
C PHE A 18 6.04 -7.75 4.18
N PHE A 19 6.77 -8.85 3.97
CA PHE A 19 6.62 -10.10 4.73
C PHE A 19 7.79 -10.51 5.60
N ASN A 20 8.94 -9.85 5.51
CA ASN A 20 10.11 -10.25 6.32
C ASN A 20 10.28 -9.50 7.65
N ALA A 21 9.42 -8.53 7.96
CA ALA A 21 9.55 -7.76 9.21
C ALA A 21 8.98 -8.46 10.45
N LEU A 22 8.29 -9.59 10.31
CA LEU A 22 7.65 -10.29 11.44
C LEU A 22 8.06 -11.76 11.61
N GLY A 23 9.21 -12.19 11.14
CA GLY A 23 9.61 -13.58 11.31
C GLY A 23 11.10 -13.84 11.31
N HIS A 24 11.67 -13.95 12.51
CA HIS A 24 12.84 -14.74 12.91
C HIS A 24 14.26 -14.31 12.49
N GLY A 25 15.06 -14.06 13.53
CA GLY A 25 16.46 -14.50 13.57
C GLY A 25 17.50 -13.41 13.56
N ARG A 26 17.92 -13.05 14.76
CA ARG A 26 19.22 -12.42 15.07
C ARG A 26 20.33 -12.97 14.18
N SER A 27 21.05 -12.07 13.56
CA SER A 27 22.47 -12.29 13.27
C SER A 27 23.20 -10.95 13.41
N ASP A 28 23.89 -10.81 14.54
CA ASP A 28 24.78 -9.70 14.85
C ASP A 28 26.02 -9.77 13.96
N LYS A 29 26.22 -8.76 13.10
CA LYS A 29 27.54 -8.30 12.69
C LYS A 29 27.48 -6.83 12.27
N PRO A 30 28.26 -5.95 12.89
CA PRO A 30 28.33 -4.56 12.49
C PRO A 30 29.18 -4.43 11.22
N MET A 31 28.63 -3.86 10.18
CA MET A 31 29.37 -3.46 8.99
C MET A 31 29.59 -1.94 9.03
N ALA A 32 30.86 -1.57 8.96
CA ALA A 32 31.33 -0.20 9.05
C ALA A 32 30.81 0.68 7.90
N ILE A 33 30.34 1.88 8.26
CA ILE A 33 29.90 2.93 7.35
C ILE A 33 31.13 3.76 6.94
N PRO A 34 31.43 3.95 5.66
CA PRO A 34 32.41 4.96 5.22
C PRO A 34 31.82 6.36 5.34
N ALA A 35 32.60 7.29 5.89
CA ALA A 35 32.24 8.68 6.09
C ALA A 35 31.94 9.40 4.77
N ALA A 36 30.82 10.16 4.77
CA ALA A 36 30.39 11.01 3.67
C ALA A 36 31.22 12.30 3.62
N ALA A 37 31.70 12.65 2.42
CA ALA A 37 32.27 13.95 2.11
C ALA A 37 31.18 15.02 1.93
N PRO A 38 31.39 16.30 2.30
CA PRO A 38 30.40 17.35 2.22
C PRO A 38 30.40 18.01 0.82
N GLY A 39 29.22 18.20 0.25
CA GLY A 39 28.95 19.19 -0.79
C GLY A 39 28.37 18.62 -2.07
N ALA A 40 27.05 18.76 -2.22
CA ALA A 40 26.37 19.29 -3.41
C ALA A 40 24.86 19.13 -3.24
N SER A 41 24.17 20.23 -3.03
CA SER A 41 22.73 20.35 -3.27
C SER A 41 22.46 20.10 -4.75
N GLN A 42 21.94 18.91 -5.05
CA GLN A 42 21.20 18.67 -6.29
C GLN A 42 19.98 17.84 -5.91
N THR A 43 18.82 18.45 -6.06
CA THR A 43 17.52 17.78 -6.01
C THR A 43 17.45 16.82 -7.20
N ALA A 44 18.09 15.68 -7.07
CA ALA A 44 17.87 14.58 -8.00
C ALA A 44 16.46 14.02 -7.73
N PRO A 45 15.67 13.68 -8.77
CA PRO A 45 14.43 12.95 -8.55
C PRO A 45 14.81 11.67 -7.82
N ARG A 46 14.20 11.49 -6.63
CA ARG A 46 14.38 10.27 -5.83
C ARG A 46 13.99 9.10 -6.71
N ALA A 47 14.92 8.17 -6.92
CA ALA A 47 14.67 6.98 -7.70
C ALA A 47 13.38 6.34 -7.18
N MET A 48 12.37 6.23 -8.06
CA MET A 48 11.13 5.52 -7.75
C MET A 48 11.55 4.07 -7.44
N THR A 49 11.22 3.60 -6.27
CA THR A 49 11.41 2.18 -5.94
C THR A 49 10.60 1.37 -6.96
N GLU A 50 11.14 0.24 -7.42
CA GLU A 50 10.60 -0.59 -8.53
C GLU A 50 9.13 -1.03 -8.37
N ASN A 51 8.48 -0.67 -7.26
CA ASN A 51 7.15 -1.13 -6.85
C ASN A 51 6.10 -0.02 -6.77
N VAL A 52 6.36 1.17 -7.32
CA VAL A 52 5.43 2.30 -7.29
C VAL A 52 4.85 2.54 -8.67
N VAL A 53 3.54 2.43 -8.80
CA VAL A 53 2.80 2.77 -10.03
C VAL A 53 2.04 4.08 -9.78
N ALA A 54 2.30 5.09 -10.59
CA ALA A 54 1.61 6.37 -10.52
C ALA A 54 0.42 6.37 -11.47
N TYR A 55 -0.75 6.74 -10.96
CA TYR A 55 -1.96 6.96 -11.75
C TYR A 55 -2.38 8.42 -11.65
N SER A 56 -2.99 8.93 -12.73
CA SER A 56 -3.70 10.21 -12.68
C SER A 56 -4.92 10.10 -11.76
N THR A 57 -5.26 11.18 -11.06
CA THR A 57 -6.53 11.26 -10.31
C THR A 57 -7.76 11.07 -11.19
N GLU A 58 -7.62 11.31 -12.50
CA GLU A 58 -8.69 11.18 -13.49
C GLU A 58 -8.72 9.79 -14.16
N ASP A 59 -7.84 8.87 -13.75
CA ASP A 59 -7.84 7.51 -14.28
C ASP A 59 -9.14 6.78 -13.91
N LYS A 60 -10.00 6.59 -14.90
CA LYS A 60 -11.34 6.02 -14.70
C LYS A 60 -11.30 4.56 -14.24
N ALA A 61 -10.32 3.79 -14.70
CA ALA A 61 -10.19 2.39 -14.33
C ALA A 61 -9.76 2.26 -12.87
N MET A 62 -8.80 3.09 -12.42
CA MET A 62 -8.38 3.13 -11.04
C MET A 62 -9.49 3.67 -10.12
N GLN A 63 -10.27 4.68 -10.55
CA GLN A 63 -11.43 5.16 -9.79
C GLN A 63 -12.51 4.08 -9.67
N ALA A 64 -12.79 3.34 -10.74
CA ALA A 64 -13.72 2.20 -10.69
C ALA A 64 -13.23 1.10 -9.73
N ALA A 65 -11.94 0.82 -9.72
CA ALA A 65 -11.31 -0.14 -8.80
C ALA A 65 -11.47 0.30 -7.33
N LYS A 66 -11.24 1.57 -7.00
CA LYS A 66 -11.47 2.14 -5.66
C LYS A 66 -12.94 2.03 -5.25
N ASN A 67 -13.85 2.43 -6.13
CA ASN A 67 -15.30 2.32 -5.86
C ASN A 67 -15.71 0.86 -5.62
N LYS A 68 -15.14 -0.08 -6.37
CA LYS A 68 -15.37 -1.51 -6.15
C LYS A 68 -14.82 -1.96 -4.81
N GLY A 69 -13.60 -1.57 -4.45
CA GLY A 69 -12.98 -1.84 -3.16
C GLY A 69 -13.89 -1.39 -2.02
N HIS A 70 -14.26 -0.11 -2.02
CA HIS A 70 -15.14 0.46 -1.00
C HIS A 70 -16.50 -0.27 -0.93
N SER A 71 -17.15 -0.50 -2.07
CA SER A 71 -18.48 -1.14 -2.11
C SER A 71 -18.49 -2.60 -1.66
N THR A 72 -17.34 -3.25 -1.61
CA THR A 72 -17.19 -4.65 -1.19
C THR A 72 -16.65 -4.81 0.24
N LEU A 73 -16.57 -3.75 1.04
CA LEU A 73 -16.21 -3.82 2.45
C LEU A 73 -17.06 -4.83 3.25
N PRO A 74 -18.39 -5.02 2.98
CA PRO A 74 -19.14 -6.08 3.64
C PRO A 74 -18.52 -7.47 3.47
N ARG A 75 -17.97 -7.78 2.28
CA ARG A 75 -17.25 -9.03 2.03
C ARG A 75 -15.96 -9.14 2.86
N PHE A 76 -15.26 -8.05 3.05
CA PHE A 76 -14.08 -7.98 3.93
C PHE A 76 -14.43 -8.34 5.38
N HIS A 77 -15.52 -7.78 5.90
CA HIS A 77 -16.04 -8.11 7.23
C HIS A 77 -16.46 -9.59 7.34
N GLU A 78 -17.10 -10.15 6.30
CA GLU A 78 -17.45 -11.57 6.27
C GLU A 78 -16.20 -12.47 6.37
N LEU A 79 -15.13 -12.15 5.63
CA LEU A 79 -13.88 -12.90 5.68
C LEU A 79 -13.22 -12.81 7.07
N MET A 80 -13.26 -11.63 7.71
CA MET A 80 -12.79 -11.46 9.09
C MET A 80 -13.61 -12.27 10.07
N ALA A 81 -14.95 -12.19 10.00
CA ALA A 81 -15.85 -12.92 10.88
C ALA A 81 -15.72 -14.44 10.72
N ALA A 82 -15.45 -14.91 9.50
CA ALA A 82 -15.17 -16.33 9.21
C ALA A 82 -13.78 -16.79 9.69
N GLY A 83 -12.93 -15.86 10.17
CA GLY A 83 -11.56 -16.21 10.56
C GLY A 83 -10.69 -16.65 9.39
N THR A 84 -10.95 -16.16 8.18
CA THR A 84 -10.17 -16.51 6.99
C THR A 84 -8.69 -16.23 7.25
N PRO A 85 -7.81 -17.21 7.11
CA PRO A 85 -6.39 -17.00 7.40
C PRO A 85 -5.76 -16.03 6.41
N GLY A 86 -4.91 -15.13 6.91
CA GLY A 86 -4.21 -14.17 6.08
C GLY A 86 -3.87 -12.86 6.79
N THR A 87 -3.20 -12.00 6.07
CA THR A 87 -2.94 -10.61 6.47
C THR A 87 -4.04 -9.71 5.93
N TYR A 88 -4.70 -9.00 6.82
CA TYR A 88 -5.78 -8.07 6.51
C TYR A 88 -5.22 -6.66 6.35
N THR A 89 -5.51 -6.01 5.24
CA THR A 89 -5.05 -4.65 4.95
C THR A 89 -6.15 -3.80 4.36
N VAL A 90 -6.11 -2.50 4.62
CA VAL A 90 -6.98 -1.50 3.99
C VAL A 90 -6.14 -0.40 3.36
N LYS A 91 -6.66 0.17 2.27
CA LYS A 91 -6.07 1.29 1.55
C LYS A 91 -6.89 2.55 1.80
N PHE A 92 -6.22 3.65 2.08
CA PHE A 92 -6.86 4.93 2.39
C PHE A 92 -6.01 6.11 1.92
N PRO A 93 -6.61 7.31 1.72
CA PRO A 93 -5.88 8.51 1.38
C PRO A 93 -5.16 9.07 2.62
N LEU A 94 -3.86 9.30 2.49
CA LEU A 94 -3.02 9.97 3.50
C LEU A 94 -2.51 11.30 2.93
N THR A 95 -2.94 12.40 3.53
CA THR A 95 -2.52 13.74 3.09
C THR A 95 -1.42 14.28 4.00
N GLN A 96 -0.30 14.65 3.40
CA GLN A 96 0.81 15.34 4.05
C GLN A 96 1.34 16.44 3.12
N ASN A 97 1.74 17.58 3.70
CA ASN A 97 2.31 18.72 2.95
C ASN A 97 1.48 19.15 1.72
N GLY A 98 0.15 19.03 1.79
CA GLY A 98 -0.76 19.39 0.71
C GLY A 98 -0.83 18.39 -0.45
N ALA A 99 -0.15 17.25 -0.34
CA ALA A 99 -0.21 16.17 -1.30
C ALA A 99 -0.86 14.92 -0.66
N THR A 100 -1.70 14.22 -1.44
CA THR A 100 -2.37 13.00 -1.01
C THR A 100 -1.76 11.79 -1.70
N GLU A 101 -1.42 10.80 -0.90
CA GLU A 101 -1.02 9.47 -1.36
C GLU A 101 -2.01 8.43 -0.88
N HIS A 102 -2.16 7.35 -1.63
CA HIS A 102 -3.07 6.25 -1.31
C HIS A 102 -2.26 5.07 -0.81
N ILE A 103 -2.30 4.86 0.51
CA ILE A 103 -1.36 4.01 1.24
C ILE A 103 -2.08 2.84 1.90
N TRP A 104 -1.36 1.74 2.13
CA TRP A 104 -1.88 0.58 2.81
C TRP A 104 -1.59 0.61 4.32
N MET A 105 -2.52 0.08 5.09
CA MET A 105 -2.39 -0.18 6.52
C MET A 105 -2.70 -1.64 6.81
N GLN A 106 -1.81 -2.33 7.51
CA GLN A 106 -2.07 -3.68 8.03
C GLN A 106 -2.89 -3.59 9.30
N LEU A 107 -4.01 -4.32 9.37
CA LEU A 107 -4.91 -4.29 10.51
C LEU A 107 -4.30 -5.01 11.72
N THR A 108 -4.52 -4.40 12.89
CA THR A 108 -4.23 -4.97 14.21
C THR A 108 -5.47 -5.01 15.10
N GLY A 109 -6.56 -4.35 14.69
CA GLY A 109 -7.81 -4.30 15.44
C GLY A 109 -8.91 -3.54 14.71
N LEU A 110 -10.09 -3.59 15.32
CA LEU A 110 -11.27 -2.86 14.87
C LEU A 110 -11.72 -1.92 16.00
N GLY A 111 -12.26 -0.77 15.61
CA GLY A 111 -13.03 0.13 16.47
C GLY A 111 -14.47 0.24 15.98
N ASP A 112 -15.24 1.12 16.59
CA ASP A 112 -16.60 1.44 16.15
C ASP A 112 -16.52 2.25 14.84
N GLY A 113 -16.91 1.61 13.72
CA GLY A 113 -16.79 2.19 12.37
C GLY A 113 -15.38 2.57 11.94
N THR A 114 -14.33 1.96 12.54
CA THR A 114 -12.94 2.28 12.24
C THR A 114 -12.07 1.04 12.19
N PHE A 115 -11.04 1.10 11.36
CA PHE A 115 -9.93 0.14 11.31
C PHE A 115 -8.72 0.70 12.07
N ILE A 116 -8.07 -0.15 12.85
CA ILE A 116 -6.86 0.18 13.60
C ILE A 116 -5.72 -0.70 13.07
N GLY A 117 -4.57 -0.09 12.79
CA GLY A 117 -3.47 -0.85 12.20
C GLY A 117 -2.15 -0.11 12.20
N LEU A 118 -1.20 -0.66 11.47
CA LEU A 118 0.13 -0.11 11.26
C LEU A 118 0.30 0.24 9.78
N LEU A 119 0.86 1.43 9.50
CA LEU A 119 1.23 1.79 8.13
C LEU A 119 2.15 0.73 7.55
N ALA A 120 1.75 0.24 6.39
CA ALA A 120 2.40 -0.87 5.75
C ALA A 120 3.48 -0.45 4.76
N ASP A 121 3.45 0.81 4.34
CA ASP A 121 4.39 1.41 3.41
C ASP A 121 5.02 2.67 4.00
N GLU A 122 6.19 3.06 3.48
CA GLU A 122 6.83 4.33 3.82
C GLU A 122 6.17 5.47 3.05
N PRO A 123 5.55 6.47 3.72
CA PRO A 123 4.99 7.62 3.04
C PRO A 123 6.07 8.44 2.33
N VAL A 124 5.75 8.98 1.16
CA VAL A 124 6.71 9.76 0.35
C VAL A 124 6.46 11.26 0.38
N ASN A 125 5.24 11.71 0.72
CA ASN A 125 4.85 13.12 0.67
C ASN A 125 5.11 13.89 1.97
N GLY A 126 5.79 13.29 2.95
CA GLY A 126 6.08 13.94 4.22
C GLY A 126 6.86 13.07 5.17
N THR A 127 7.18 13.65 6.33
CA THR A 127 7.95 12.98 7.38
C THR A 127 7.18 12.84 8.70
N LYS A 128 5.89 13.24 8.70
CA LYS A 128 5.03 13.15 9.89
C LYS A 128 4.72 11.70 10.26
N TYR A 129 4.59 10.86 9.26
CA TYR A 129 4.32 9.43 9.41
C TYR A 129 5.41 8.62 8.73
N LYS A 130 5.62 7.40 9.23
CA LYS A 130 6.55 6.41 8.69
C LYS A 130 5.93 5.03 8.69
N MET A 131 6.49 4.11 7.94
CA MET A 131 6.11 2.70 7.99
C MET A 131 6.15 2.17 9.42
N GLY A 132 5.12 1.44 9.83
CA GLY A 132 4.96 0.89 11.18
C GLY A 132 4.25 1.81 12.17
N ASP A 133 3.97 3.07 11.82
CA ASP A 133 3.20 3.96 12.68
C ASP A 133 1.75 3.46 12.83
N ARG A 134 1.22 3.58 14.06
CA ARG A 134 -0.15 3.21 14.36
C ARG A 134 -1.12 4.24 13.82
N MET A 135 -2.10 3.76 13.07
CA MET A 135 -3.16 4.56 12.47
C MET A 135 -4.53 4.08 12.88
N THR A 136 -5.50 4.99 12.85
CA THR A 136 -6.92 4.70 12.91
C THR A 136 -7.58 5.35 11.71
N VAL A 137 -8.32 4.58 10.93
CA VAL A 137 -8.94 5.00 9.68
C VAL A 137 -10.43 4.70 9.75
N ALA A 138 -11.28 5.68 9.43
CA ALA A 138 -12.71 5.45 9.33
C ALA A 138 -13.02 4.51 8.15
N GLU A 139 -13.99 3.61 8.31
CA GLU A 139 -14.40 2.71 7.21
C GLU A 139 -14.85 3.49 5.97
N ALA A 140 -15.46 4.66 6.18
CA ALA A 140 -15.89 5.55 5.10
C ALA A 140 -14.73 6.08 4.22
N ASP A 141 -13.52 6.13 4.78
CA ASP A 141 -12.32 6.62 4.08
C ASP A 141 -11.55 5.49 3.37
N VAL A 142 -11.98 4.24 3.53
CA VAL A 142 -11.32 3.09 2.90
C VAL A 142 -11.66 3.05 1.41
N GLU A 143 -10.64 3.02 0.59
CA GLU A 143 -10.74 2.95 -0.87
C GLU A 143 -10.62 1.52 -1.42
N ASP A 144 -9.90 0.65 -0.72
CA ASP A 144 -9.68 -0.74 -1.09
C ASP A 144 -9.33 -1.56 0.14
N TRP A 145 -9.49 -2.86 0.05
CA TRP A 145 -9.15 -3.81 1.10
C TRP A 145 -8.54 -5.08 0.51
N MET A 146 -7.76 -5.79 1.29
CA MET A 146 -7.14 -7.02 0.84
C MET A 146 -6.96 -7.99 2.01
N VAL A 147 -7.24 -9.29 1.75
CA VAL A 147 -6.79 -10.40 2.61
C VAL A 147 -5.82 -11.23 1.81
N LYS A 148 -4.57 -11.30 2.27
CA LYS A 148 -3.52 -12.06 1.60
C LYS A 148 -3.11 -13.27 2.41
N ASN A 149 -3.18 -14.45 1.79
CA ASN A 149 -2.70 -15.70 2.35
C ASN A 149 -1.77 -16.38 1.33
N GLY A 150 -0.47 -16.34 1.58
CA GLY A 150 0.53 -16.78 0.61
C GLY A 150 0.39 -16.06 -0.73
N GLY A 151 0.17 -16.80 -1.81
CA GLY A 151 -0.09 -16.28 -3.15
C GLY A 151 -1.56 -15.92 -3.43
N GLU A 152 -2.49 -16.23 -2.53
CA GLU A 152 -3.91 -15.91 -2.72
C GLU A 152 -4.26 -14.56 -2.15
N VAL A 153 -5.06 -13.79 -2.89
CA VAL A 153 -5.49 -12.44 -2.53
C VAL A 153 -6.99 -12.29 -2.77
N TYR A 154 -7.73 -12.00 -1.70
CA TYR A 154 -9.13 -11.55 -1.77
C TYR A 154 -9.17 -10.03 -1.79
N GLY A 155 -10.12 -9.43 -2.50
CA GLY A 155 -10.17 -7.98 -2.69
C GLY A 155 -9.01 -7.46 -3.54
N GLY A 156 -8.37 -6.36 -3.13
CA GLY A 156 -7.22 -5.79 -3.81
C GLY A 156 -7.55 -5.25 -5.20
N TYR A 157 -8.69 -4.59 -5.36
CA TYR A 157 -9.19 -4.15 -6.67
C TYR A 157 -8.26 -3.14 -7.33
N THR A 158 -7.65 -2.25 -6.58
CA THR A 158 -6.64 -1.32 -7.11
C THR A 158 -5.34 -2.03 -7.50
N VAL A 159 -5.01 -3.12 -6.81
CA VAL A 159 -3.88 -3.99 -7.16
C VAL A 159 -4.19 -4.78 -8.42
N ARG A 160 -5.41 -5.35 -8.52
CA ARG A 160 -5.87 -6.03 -9.75
C ARG A 160 -5.78 -5.12 -10.97
N GLN A 161 -6.18 -3.84 -10.82
CA GLN A 161 -6.07 -2.86 -11.90
C GLN A 161 -4.61 -2.63 -12.30
N ALA A 162 -3.72 -2.43 -11.33
CA ALA A 162 -2.29 -2.26 -11.62
C ALA A 162 -1.69 -3.50 -12.32
N PHE A 163 -2.12 -4.69 -11.96
CA PHE A 163 -1.70 -5.93 -12.62
C PHE A 163 -2.27 -6.05 -14.05
N ALA A 164 -3.49 -5.54 -14.30
CA ALA A 164 -4.08 -5.52 -15.63
C ALA A 164 -3.33 -4.58 -16.59
N ASP A 165 -2.76 -3.50 -16.05
CA ASP A 165 -1.99 -2.49 -16.80
C ASP A 165 -0.52 -2.90 -17.02
N MET A 166 -0.07 -3.94 -16.32
CA MET A 166 1.31 -4.44 -16.34
C MET A 166 1.50 -5.51 -17.43
N PRO A 167 2.70 -5.64 -18.05
CA PRO A 167 3.01 -6.77 -18.90
C PRO A 167 2.80 -8.11 -18.20
N LYS A 168 2.16 -9.08 -18.86
CA LYS A 168 1.79 -10.37 -18.27
C LYS A 168 2.98 -11.13 -17.67
N GLU A 169 4.14 -11.07 -18.31
CA GLU A 169 5.38 -11.69 -17.86
C GLU A 169 5.88 -11.06 -16.54
N GLN A 170 5.62 -9.75 -16.36
CA GLN A 170 5.98 -9.05 -15.13
C GLN A 170 4.97 -9.40 -14.04
N ALA A 171 3.67 -9.37 -14.32
CA ALA A 171 2.62 -9.75 -13.37
C ALA A 171 2.81 -11.18 -12.85
N ALA A 172 3.18 -12.13 -13.72
CA ALA A 172 3.39 -13.53 -13.36
C ALA A 172 4.51 -13.73 -12.31
N LYS A 173 5.50 -12.85 -12.27
CA LYS A 173 6.62 -12.93 -11.30
C LYS A 173 6.17 -12.75 -9.85
N TYR A 174 5.02 -12.11 -9.62
CA TYR A 174 4.51 -11.89 -8.26
C TYR A 174 3.82 -13.13 -7.66
N GLY A 175 3.49 -14.15 -8.48
CA GLY A 175 2.88 -15.40 -8.01
C GLY A 175 1.54 -15.18 -7.30
N ILE A 176 0.77 -14.15 -7.70
CA ILE A 176 -0.50 -13.79 -7.08
C ILE A 176 -1.66 -14.39 -7.85
N THR A 177 -2.61 -14.97 -7.11
CA THR A 177 -3.91 -15.44 -7.60
C THR A 177 -5.01 -14.67 -6.88
N PHE A 178 -5.76 -13.87 -7.62
CA PHE A 178 -6.91 -13.15 -7.08
C PHE A 178 -8.11 -14.08 -6.93
N LYS A 179 -8.77 -13.98 -5.77
CA LYS A 179 -9.99 -14.71 -5.39
C LYS A 179 -11.16 -13.74 -5.24
N ASP A 180 -12.38 -14.22 -5.39
CA ASP A 180 -13.62 -13.47 -5.16
C ASP A 180 -14.25 -13.79 -3.80
#